data_f63b01ea4ca21568a1104138a1cfc250
#
_entry.id   f63b01ea4ca21568a1104138a1cfc250
#
_cell.length_a   1.000
_cell.length_b   1.000
_cell.length_c   1.000
_cell.angle_alpha   90.00
_cell.angle_beta   90.00
_cell.angle_gamma   90.00
#
_symmetry.space_group_name_H-M   'P 1'
#
loop_
_entity.id
_entity.type
_entity.pdbx_description
1 polymer ?
#
loop_
_entity_poly.entity_id
_entity_poly.type
_entity_poly.pdbx_seq_one_letter_code
_entity_poly.pdbx_strand_id
1 'polypeptide(L)'
;MAENQNQNNQPGIEVKPIKEQKKIHGEFFVTVAVILLIFEAYLFLFLTIPPTSLNNFIIDFFYLIIFAMVFWSYIIVIKTPAGSIPLYWGFYIGDDDYKRKRYCLICNAFKPERSHHCSVCNKCVLNMDHHCPWVDNCIGFYNRKFFMQLLIFVVILTIYIDISEAYYVIDMCIRLFKKHVKYSEIFHIGIVIIFYIAIFAFSIVITLFLKFHLNLVFENSTTIESLDQEHKSENEKFNIGKMQNWEQVFGSEPIYWFFPFPTKRGKPEGDGLTWKTREKIGDSGIKVNESNNKNFGSNNYDTNFNTNAPFSQATN
;
A
#
# COMPACT_ATOMS: atom_id res chain seq x y z
N MET A 1 -59.09 -43.23 3.60
CA MET A 1 -58.54 -41.96 3.95
C MET A 1 -57.02 -42.13 3.92
N ALA A 2 -56.38 -41.72 2.85
CA ALA A 2 -54.93 -41.82 2.66
C ALA A 2 -54.41 -40.38 2.56
N GLU A 3 -53.65 -39.93 3.54
CA GLU A 3 -52.97 -38.67 3.56
C GLU A 3 -51.70 -38.74 2.72
N ASN A 4 -51.67 -37.95 1.67
CA ASN A 4 -50.54 -37.71 0.78
C ASN A 4 -49.55 -36.81 1.50
N GLN A 5 -48.42 -37.33 1.98
CA GLN A 5 -47.27 -36.54 2.38
C GLN A 5 -46.41 -36.22 1.15
N ASN A 6 -46.59 -35.01 0.62
CA ASN A 6 -45.78 -34.48 -0.47
C ASN A 6 -44.50 -33.92 0.16
N GLN A 7 -43.41 -34.70 0.18
CA GLN A 7 -42.07 -34.26 0.59
C GLN A 7 -41.49 -33.35 -0.49
N ASN A 8 -41.37 -32.09 -0.19
CA ASN A 8 -40.69 -31.10 -1.00
C ASN A 8 -39.19 -31.46 -1.11
N ASN A 9 -38.81 -32.09 -2.23
CA ASN A 9 -37.41 -32.21 -2.64
C ASN A 9 -36.90 -30.85 -3.15
N GLN A 10 -36.40 -30.00 -2.28
CA GLN A 10 -35.54 -28.91 -2.69
C GLN A 10 -34.15 -29.49 -3.03
N PRO A 11 -33.55 -29.18 -4.20
CA PRO A 11 -32.20 -29.62 -4.52
C PRO A 11 -31.24 -28.94 -3.54
N GLY A 12 -30.58 -29.75 -2.72
CA GLY A 12 -29.52 -29.28 -1.83
C GLY A 12 -28.45 -28.59 -2.67
N ILE A 13 -28.18 -27.31 -2.37
CA ILE A 13 -27.05 -26.61 -2.94
C ILE A 13 -25.79 -27.26 -2.37
N GLU A 14 -25.15 -28.11 -3.19
CA GLU A 14 -23.87 -28.72 -2.87
C GLU A 14 -22.82 -27.60 -2.87
N VAL A 15 -22.52 -27.08 -1.67
CA VAL A 15 -21.44 -26.10 -1.49
C VAL A 15 -20.13 -26.85 -1.69
N LYS A 16 -19.57 -26.78 -2.91
CA LYS A 16 -18.23 -27.31 -3.18
C LYS A 16 -17.25 -26.68 -2.20
N PRO A 17 -16.43 -27.48 -1.48
CA PRO A 17 -15.41 -26.94 -0.62
C PRO A 17 -14.49 -26.04 -1.43
N ILE A 18 -14.32 -24.79 -0.97
CA ILE A 18 -13.42 -23.80 -1.57
C ILE A 18 -12.03 -24.46 -1.56
N LYS A 19 -11.48 -24.75 -2.75
CA LYS A 19 -10.10 -25.22 -2.88
C LYS A 19 -9.21 -24.24 -2.10
N GLU A 20 -8.51 -24.75 -1.07
CA GLU A 20 -7.42 -24.01 -0.44
C GLU A 20 -6.46 -23.57 -1.54
N GLN A 21 -6.54 -22.29 -1.92
CA GLN A 21 -5.52 -21.72 -2.78
C GLN A 21 -4.22 -21.74 -2.00
N LYS A 22 -3.18 -22.40 -2.54
CA LYS A 22 -1.83 -22.36 -2.00
C LYS A 22 -1.49 -20.90 -1.71
N LYS A 23 -1.43 -20.56 -0.42
CA LYS A 23 -0.98 -19.25 0.05
C LYS A 23 0.43 -19.06 -0.54
N ILE A 24 0.58 -18.18 -1.52
CA ILE A 24 1.91 -17.77 -1.96
C ILE A 24 2.54 -17.20 -0.70
N HIS A 25 3.65 -17.81 -0.27
CA HIS A 25 4.30 -17.43 0.97
C HIS A 25 4.78 -15.99 0.87
N GLY A 26 3.97 -15.03 1.32
CA GLY A 26 4.31 -13.62 1.34
C GLY A 26 5.58 -13.38 2.17
N GLU A 27 5.82 -14.19 3.20
CA GLU A 27 7.06 -14.22 3.97
C GLU A 27 8.31 -14.37 3.09
N PHE A 28 8.22 -15.12 1.99
CA PHE A 28 9.33 -15.26 1.03
C PHE A 28 9.67 -13.90 0.39
N PHE A 29 8.68 -13.17 -0.10
CA PHE A 29 8.92 -11.86 -0.74
C PHE A 29 9.42 -10.83 0.25
N VAL A 30 8.90 -10.82 1.48
CA VAL A 30 9.39 -9.94 2.56
C VAL A 30 10.86 -10.27 2.87
N THR A 31 11.19 -11.55 3.00
CA THR A 31 12.58 -11.98 3.26
C THR A 31 13.50 -11.54 2.12
N VAL A 32 13.12 -11.76 0.87
CA VAL A 32 13.89 -11.31 -0.31
C VAL A 32 14.07 -9.80 -0.31
N ALA A 33 13.02 -9.03 -0.05
CA ALA A 33 13.11 -7.57 0.00
C ALA A 33 14.07 -7.08 1.08
N VAL A 34 14.03 -7.67 2.28
CA VAL A 34 14.95 -7.33 3.39
C VAL A 34 16.40 -7.68 3.03
N ILE A 35 16.64 -8.86 2.44
CA ILE A 35 17.98 -9.26 1.99
C ILE A 35 18.51 -8.29 0.94
N LEU A 36 17.69 -7.90 -0.04
CA LEU A 36 18.08 -6.95 -1.09
C LEU A 36 18.41 -5.57 -0.51
N LEU A 37 17.64 -5.08 0.44
CA LEU A 37 17.91 -3.81 1.13
C LEU A 37 19.23 -3.85 1.93
N ILE A 38 19.48 -4.92 2.66
CA ILE A 38 20.74 -5.08 3.43
C ILE A 38 21.94 -5.21 2.47
N PHE A 39 21.77 -5.96 1.39
CA PHE A 39 22.83 -6.17 0.41
C PHE A 39 23.17 -4.86 -0.33
N GLU A 40 22.17 -4.10 -0.73
CA GLU A 40 22.36 -2.77 -1.32
C GLU A 40 23.12 -1.84 -0.35
N ALA A 41 22.71 -1.78 0.93
CA ALA A 41 23.39 -0.98 1.94
C ALA A 41 24.88 -1.40 2.10
N TYR A 42 25.17 -2.69 2.07
CA TYR A 42 26.53 -3.18 2.10
C TYR A 42 27.37 -2.71 0.89
N LEU A 43 26.79 -2.78 -0.31
CA LEU A 43 27.46 -2.34 -1.54
C LEU A 43 27.77 -0.84 -1.48
N PHE A 44 26.79 -0.03 -1.12
CA PHE A 44 26.94 1.42 -1.02
C PHE A 44 28.03 1.81 0.00
N LEU A 45 27.92 1.38 1.24
CA LEU A 45 28.75 1.81 2.35
C LEU A 45 30.18 1.23 2.32
N PHE A 46 30.36 0.04 1.78
CA PHE A 46 31.66 -0.65 1.89
C PHE A 46 32.37 -0.85 0.56
N LEU A 47 31.65 -0.91 -0.54
CA LEU A 47 32.27 -1.17 -1.84
C LEU A 47 32.38 0.08 -2.70
N THR A 48 31.36 0.94 -2.74
CA THR A 48 31.36 2.09 -3.64
C THR A 48 31.88 3.34 -2.96
N ILE A 49 31.35 3.68 -1.80
CA ILE A 49 31.70 4.90 -1.04
C ILE A 49 32.17 4.52 0.36
N PRO A 50 33.35 3.91 0.52
CA PRO A 50 33.84 3.58 1.86
C PRO A 50 34.15 4.86 2.65
N PRO A 51 33.91 4.90 4.00
CA PRO A 51 34.04 6.09 4.83
C PRO A 51 35.52 6.45 5.11
N THR A 52 36.31 6.64 4.04
CA THR A 52 37.76 6.92 4.11
C THR A 52 38.08 8.42 4.15
N SER A 53 37.09 9.28 3.92
CA SER A 53 37.23 10.73 3.94
C SER A 53 36.06 11.39 4.64
N LEU A 54 36.21 12.65 5.07
CA LEU A 54 35.11 13.41 5.68
C LEU A 54 33.92 13.56 4.72
N ASN A 55 34.17 13.75 3.43
CA ASN A 55 33.11 13.86 2.43
C ASN A 55 32.31 12.57 2.31
N ASN A 56 32.99 11.41 2.24
CA ASN A 56 32.34 10.11 2.20
C ASN A 56 31.50 9.88 3.47
N PHE A 57 32.05 10.21 4.63
CA PHE A 57 31.33 10.10 5.90
C PHE A 57 30.04 10.94 5.91
N ILE A 58 30.06 12.15 5.33
CA ILE A 58 28.86 13.00 5.22
C ILE A 58 27.82 12.33 4.27
N ILE A 59 28.28 11.80 3.14
CA ILE A 59 27.41 11.07 2.19
C ILE A 59 26.78 9.86 2.90
N ASP A 60 27.57 9.04 3.58
CA ASP A 60 27.07 7.86 4.30
C ASP A 60 26.09 8.23 5.41
N PHE A 61 26.32 9.34 6.11
CA PHE A 61 25.42 9.84 7.16
C PHE A 61 24.02 10.16 6.60
N PHE A 62 23.92 10.88 5.49
CA PHE A 62 22.63 11.20 4.88
C PHE A 62 21.97 9.95 4.26
N TYR A 63 22.77 9.06 3.67
CA TYR A 63 22.29 7.76 3.20
C TYR A 63 21.58 6.98 4.33
N LEU A 64 22.23 6.86 5.48
CA LEU A 64 21.69 6.12 6.62
C LEU A 64 20.39 6.72 7.17
N ILE A 65 20.24 8.05 7.13
CA ILE A 65 18.97 8.70 7.51
C ILE A 65 17.85 8.30 6.55
N ILE A 66 18.11 8.40 5.24
CA ILE A 66 17.09 8.06 4.22
C ILE A 66 16.78 6.57 4.30
N PHE A 67 17.79 5.72 4.42
CA PHE A 67 17.63 4.27 4.59
C PHE A 67 16.79 3.91 5.81
N ALA A 68 17.02 4.57 6.95
CA ALA A 68 16.22 4.39 8.15
C ALA A 68 14.74 4.75 7.93
N MET A 69 14.45 5.81 7.14
CA MET A 69 13.08 6.18 6.78
C MET A 69 12.40 5.14 5.87
N VAL A 70 13.14 4.56 4.92
CA VAL A 70 12.66 3.44 4.09
C VAL A 70 12.32 2.25 4.98
N PHE A 71 13.27 1.83 5.82
CA PHE A 71 13.10 0.68 6.69
C PHE A 71 11.95 0.85 7.68
N TRP A 72 11.83 2.04 8.27
CA TRP A 72 10.73 2.36 9.17
C TRP A 72 9.37 2.29 8.46
N SER A 73 9.23 2.97 7.30
CA SER A 73 8.01 2.92 6.50
C SER A 73 7.65 1.49 6.10
N TYR A 74 8.64 0.68 5.72
CA TYR A 74 8.47 -0.72 5.35
C TYR A 74 7.88 -1.55 6.50
N ILE A 75 8.44 -1.45 7.71
CA ILE A 75 7.93 -2.13 8.89
C ILE A 75 6.50 -1.70 9.24
N ILE A 76 6.20 -0.40 9.12
CA ILE A 76 4.86 0.11 9.44
C ILE A 76 3.82 -0.39 8.44
N VAL A 77 4.14 -0.44 7.14
CA VAL A 77 3.21 -1.00 6.12
C VAL A 77 2.90 -2.46 6.39
N ILE A 78 3.92 -3.28 6.72
CA ILE A 78 3.74 -4.70 7.06
C ILE A 78 2.82 -4.85 8.28
N LYS A 79 3.07 -4.07 9.34
CA LYS A 79 2.37 -4.21 10.63
C LYS A 79 1.00 -3.56 10.67
N THR A 80 0.70 -2.59 9.80
CA THR A 80 -0.57 -1.87 9.83
C THR A 80 -1.62 -2.60 9.02
N PRO A 81 -2.73 -3.08 9.63
CA PRO A 81 -3.83 -3.70 8.89
C PRO A 81 -4.43 -2.73 7.87
N ALA A 82 -4.77 -3.22 6.69
CA ALA A 82 -5.36 -2.43 5.62
C ALA A 82 -6.78 -1.89 5.95
N GLY A 83 -7.45 -2.53 6.89
CA GLY A 83 -8.84 -2.26 7.30
C GLY A 83 -9.77 -3.42 6.94
N SER A 84 -10.63 -3.80 7.88
CA SER A 84 -11.65 -4.84 7.71
C SER A 84 -13.04 -4.26 7.88
N ILE A 85 -14.03 -4.90 7.28
CA ILE A 85 -15.44 -4.52 7.45
C ILE A 85 -15.84 -4.83 8.89
N PRO A 86 -16.49 -3.89 9.60
CA PRO A 86 -17.01 -4.15 10.95
C PRO A 86 -18.03 -5.29 10.94
N LEU A 87 -18.04 -6.07 12.02
CA LEU A 87 -18.99 -7.16 12.20
C LEU A 87 -20.43 -6.61 12.12
N TYR A 88 -21.31 -7.33 11.41
CA TYR A 88 -22.71 -6.94 11.18
C TYR A 88 -22.93 -5.64 10.39
N TRP A 89 -21.90 -5.08 9.74
CA TRP A 89 -22.10 -3.93 8.86
C TRP A 89 -23.07 -4.28 7.72
N GLY A 90 -24.04 -3.42 7.49
CA GLY A 90 -25.05 -3.61 6.43
C GLY A 90 -26.27 -4.45 6.81
N PHE A 91 -26.29 -5.14 7.94
CA PHE A 91 -27.42 -5.97 8.36
C PHE A 91 -28.72 -5.18 8.53
N TYR A 92 -28.64 -3.93 8.98
CA TYR A 92 -29.79 -3.05 9.23
C TYR A 92 -30.09 -2.07 8.10
N ILE A 93 -29.39 -2.17 6.97
CA ILE A 93 -29.50 -1.18 5.91
C ILE A 93 -30.60 -1.60 4.90
N GLY A 94 -31.79 -2.04 5.30
CA GLY A 94 -32.96 -2.26 4.42
C GLY A 94 -32.70 -3.06 3.12
N ASP A 95 -33.75 -3.41 2.44
CA ASP A 95 -33.75 -4.30 1.27
C ASP A 95 -33.51 -3.49 -0.03
N ASP A 96 -32.33 -2.93 -0.19
CA ASP A 96 -31.94 -2.14 -1.35
C ASP A 96 -31.19 -3.02 -2.36
N ASP A 97 -31.64 -3.06 -3.62
CA ASP A 97 -31.03 -3.86 -4.71
C ASP A 97 -29.55 -3.54 -4.94
N TYR A 98 -29.16 -2.28 -4.72
CA TYR A 98 -27.75 -1.87 -4.78
C TYR A 98 -26.88 -2.61 -3.76
N LYS A 99 -27.38 -2.86 -2.58
CA LYS A 99 -26.68 -3.56 -1.49
C LYS A 99 -26.59 -5.06 -1.76
N ARG A 100 -27.62 -5.67 -2.34
CA ARG A 100 -27.56 -7.10 -2.73
C ARG A 100 -26.44 -7.37 -3.71
N LYS A 101 -26.16 -6.47 -4.65
CA LYS A 101 -25.05 -6.56 -5.61
C LYS A 101 -23.67 -6.49 -4.95
N ARG A 102 -23.57 -5.93 -3.75
CA ARG A 102 -22.33 -5.76 -3.02
C ARG A 102 -22.15 -6.75 -1.85
N TYR A 103 -22.73 -7.93 -1.95
CA TYR A 103 -22.56 -8.98 -0.95
C TYR A 103 -21.34 -9.86 -1.28
N CYS A 104 -20.54 -10.19 -0.25
CA CYS A 104 -19.43 -11.14 -0.38
C CYS A 104 -19.86 -12.52 0.11
N LEU A 105 -20.00 -13.48 -0.78
CA LEU A 105 -20.41 -14.85 -0.43
C LEU A 105 -19.36 -15.57 0.42
N ILE A 106 -18.06 -15.28 0.23
CA ILE A 106 -16.96 -15.92 0.97
C ILE A 106 -16.92 -15.42 2.42
N CYS A 107 -17.02 -14.10 2.61
CA CYS A 107 -17.00 -13.50 3.95
C CYS A 107 -18.38 -13.48 4.63
N ASN A 108 -19.44 -13.86 3.90
CA ASN A 108 -20.84 -13.80 4.36
C ASN A 108 -21.19 -12.40 4.91
N ALA A 109 -20.82 -11.33 4.19
CA ALA A 109 -20.95 -9.95 4.64
C ALA A 109 -21.23 -8.99 3.50
N PHE A 110 -22.01 -7.93 3.77
CA PHE A 110 -22.17 -6.82 2.84
C PHE A 110 -20.87 -6.02 2.73
N LYS A 111 -20.54 -5.58 1.50
CA LYS A 111 -19.35 -4.78 1.23
C LYS A 111 -19.70 -3.30 1.19
N PRO A 112 -19.09 -2.45 2.04
CA PRO A 112 -19.14 -1.00 1.86
C PRO A 112 -18.64 -0.58 0.47
N GLU A 113 -18.97 0.62 0.03
CA GLU A 113 -18.39 1.19 -1.19
C GLU A 113 -16.86 1.11 -1.13
N ARG A 114 -16.22 0.86 -2.28
CA ARG A 114 -14.76 0.77 -2.45
C ARG A 114 -14.10 -0.39 -1.67
N SER A 115 -14.90 -1.33 -1.13
CA SER A 115 -14.38 -2.53 -0.45
C SER A 115 -14.41 -3.74 -1.36
N HIS A 116 -13.33 -4.52 -1.37
CA HIS A 116 -13.19 -5.72 -2.20
C HIS A 116 -12.67 -6.90 -1.39
N HIS A 117 -13.00 -8.12 -1.83
CA HIS A 117 -12.48 -9.34 -1.24
C HIS A 117 -11.09 -9.65 -1.78
N CYS A 118 -10.14 -9.84 -0.88
CA CYS A 118 -8.82 -10.34 -1.23
C CYS A 118 -8.78 -11.87 -1.09
N SER A 119 -8.57 -12.58 -2.18
CA SER A 119 -8.46 -14.03 -2.19
C SER A 119 -7.20 -14.55 -1.47
N VAL A 120 -6.12 -13.78 -1.45
CA VAL A 120 -4.86 -14.13 -0.76
C VAL A 120 -5.03 -14.03 0.76
N CYS A 121 -5.59 -12.91 1.25
CA CYS A 121 -5.83 -12.69 2.67
C CYS A 121 -7.13 -13.34 3.17
N ASN A 122 -7.97 -13.86 2.27
CA ASN A 122 -9.29 -14.46 2.51
C ASN A 122 -10.21 -13.57 3.37
N LYS A 123 -10.20 -12.25 3.10
CA LYS A 123 -11.03 -11.26 3.81
C LYS A 123 -11.38 -10.07 2.92
N CYS A 124 -12.48 -9.40 3.25
CA CYS A 124 -12.83 -8.12 2.64
C CYS A 124 -12.03 -6.98 3.27
N VAL A 125 -11.52 -6.08 2.42
CA VAL A 125 -10.66 -4.96 2.79
C VAL A 125 -11.32 -3.65 2.43
N LEU A 126 -11.32 -2.69 3.37
CA LEU A 126 -11.84 -1.34 3.17
C LEU A 126 -10.96 -0.55 2.22
N ASN A 127 -11.59 0.16 1.26
CA ASN A 127 -10.89 0.95 0.25
C ASN A 127 -9.70 0.20 -0.35
N MET A 128 -9.96 -1.03 -0.79
CA MET A 128 -8.90 -1.92 -1.25
C MET A 128 -8.24 -1.37 -2.50
N ASP A 129 -6.92 -1.18 -2.43
CA ASP A 129 -6.09 -0.81 -3.57
C ASP A 129 -5.55 -2.06 -4.28
N HIS A 130 -4.81 -2.89 -3.58
CA HIS A 130 -4.30 -4.18 -4.06
C HIS A 130 -3.79 -5.04 -2.90
N HIS A 131 -3.50 -6.33 -3.16
CA HIS A 131 -2.65 -7.15 -2.30
C HIS A 131 -1.19 -7.01 -2.74
N CYS A 132 -0.30 -6.63 -1.83
CA CYS A 132 1.10 -6.42 -2.12
C CYS A 132 1.97 -7.56 -1.54
N PRO A 133 2.52 -8.45 -2.39
CA PRO A 133 3.33 -9.57 -1.90
C PRO A 133 4.62 -9.10 -1.20
N TRP A 134 5.20 -7.97 -1.62
CA TRP A 134 6.43 -7.43 -1.06
C TRP A 134 6.34 -7.01 0.42
N VAL A 135 5.13 -6.77 0.91
CA VAL A 135 4.86 -6.45 2.32
C VAL A 135 3.94 -7.48 2.98
N ASP A 136 3.59 -8.56 2.28
CA ASP A 136 2.65 -9.61 2.69
C ASP A 136 1.36 -9.06 3.32
N ASN A 137 0.83 -7.99 2.75
CA ASN A 137 -0.34 -7.31 3.25
C ASN A 137 -1.17 -6.73 2.11
N CYS A 138 -2.48 -6.58 2.33
CA CYS A 138 -3.29 -5.72 1.47
C CYS A 138 -2.95 -4.26 1.73
N ILE A 139 -3.00 -3.45 0.67
CA ILE A 139 -3.00 -1.99 0.75
C ILE A 139 -4.46 -1.53 0.66
N GLY A 140 -4.88 -0.76 1.66
CA GLY A 140 -6.26 -0.30 1.80
C GLY A 140 -6.35 0.93 2.70
N PHE A 141 -7.52 1.18 3.30
CA PHE A 141 -7.84 2.44 3.95
C PHE A 141 -6.80 2.90 4.99
N TYR A 142 -6.38 2.03 5.92
CA TYR A 142 -5.54 2.47 7.03
C TYR A 142 -4.03 2.46 6.77
N ASN A 143 -3.55 1.74 5.75
CA ASN A 143 -2.12 1.61 5.49
C ASN A 143 -1.66 2.19 4.14
N ARG A 144 -2.58 2.71 3.30
CA ARG A 144 -2.24 3.33 2.01
C ARG A 144 -1.26 4.49 2.17
N LYS A 145 -1.42 5.34 3.20
CA LYS A 145 -0.47 6.40 3.53
C LYS A 145 0.95 5.87 3.70
N PHE A 146 1.11 4.83 4.50
CA PHE A 146 2.43 4.28 4.80
C PHE A 146 3.07 3.62 3.57
N PHE A 147 2.25 3.00 2.72
CA PHE A 147 2.70 2.51 1.43
C PHE A 147 3.18 3.64 0.51
N MET A 148 2.47 4.77 0.46
CA MET A 148 2.91 5.95 -0.29
C MET A 148 4.21 6.53 0.26
N GLN A 149 4.35 6.65 1.59
CA GLN A 149 5.58 7.09 2.24
C GLN A 149 6.75 6.15 1.93
N LEU A 150 6.54 4.83 1.95
CA LEU A 150 7.54 3.86 1.54
C LEU A 150 8.01 4.11 0.11
N LEU A 151 7.09 4.26 -0.85
CA LEU A 151 7.45 4.54 -2.24
C LEU A 151 8.22 5.86 -2.39
N ILE A 152 7.80 6.92 -1.70
CA ILE A 152 8.49 8.22 -1.71
C ILE A 152 9.92 8.08 -1.19
N PHE A 153 10.12 7.41 -0.04
CA PHE A 153 11.46 7.25 0.53
C PHE A 153 12.35 6.31 -0.29
N VAL A 154 11.79 5.27 -0.92
CA VAL A 154 12.56 4.42 -1.84
C VAL A 154 13.03 5.21 -3.07
N VAL A 155 12.16 6.06 -3.65
CA VAL A 155 12.56 6.93 -4.77
C VAL A 155 13.63 7.93 -4.34
N ILE A 156 13.50 8.56 -3.17
CA ILE A 156 14.52 9.46 -2.63
C ILE A 156 15.84 8.72 -2.41
N LEU A 157 15.81 7.51 -1.86
CA LEU A 157 16.99 6.68 -1.62
C LEU A 157 17.69 6.33 -2.92
N THR A 158 16.96 5.82 -3.91
CA THR A 158 17.56 5.40 -5.18
C THR A 158 18.15 6.57 -5.96
N ILE A 159 17.48 7.73 -6.01
CA ILE A 159 18.02 8.95 -6.61
C ILE A 159 19.27 9.42 -5.86
N TYR A 160 19.25 9.33 -4.52
CA TYR A 160 20.43 9.70 -3.70
C TYR A 160 21.63 8.82 -4.01
N ILE A 161 21.43 7.51 -4.16
CA ILE A 161 22.47 6.54 -4.56
C ILE A 161 22.98 6.90 -5.96
N ASP A 162 22.08 7.05 -6.93
CA ASP A 162 22.44 7.35 -8.33
C ASP A 162 23.34 8.59 -8.43
N ILE A 163 23.01 9.66 -7.71
CA ILE A 163 23.79 10.91 -7.70
C ILE A 163 25.13 10.72 -6.98
N SER A 164 25.12 10.08 -5.81
CA SER A 164 26.32 9.92 -4.97
C SER A 164 27.35 8.99 -5.61
N GLU A 165 26.91 7.91 -6.25
CA GLU A 165 27.78 6.94 -6.90
C GLU A 165 28.28 7.38 -8.29
N ALA A 166 27.54 8.24 -8.98
CA ALA A 166 27.86 8.63 -10.36
C ALA A 166 29.32 9.06 -10.55
N TYR A 167 29.81 9.90 -9.62
CA TYR A 167 31.22 10.37 -9.67
C TYR A 167 32.22 9.21 -9.58
N TYR A 168 32.01 8.28 -8.66
CA TYR A 168 32.91 7.14 -8.42
C TYR A 168 32.88 6.16 -9.61
N VAL A 169 31.69 5.89 -10.14
CA VAL A 169 31.53 5.02 -11.32
C VAL A 169 32.18 5.62 -12.56
N ILE A 170 32.01 6.93 -12.78
CA ILE A 170 32.66 7.65 -13.89
C ILE A 170 34.21 7.58 -13.76
N ASP A 171 34.74 7.83 -12.56
CA ASP A 171 36.19 7.71 -12.31
C ASP A 171 36.69 6.28 -12.56
N MET A 172 35.97 5.27 -12.08
CA MET A 172 36.27 3.86 -12.32
C MET A 172 36.28 3.54 -13.83
N CYS A 173 35.30 4.01 -14.60
CA CYS A 173 35.23 3.86 -16.04
C CYS A 173 36.43 4.53 -16.74
N ILE A 174 36.79 5.76 -16.34
CA ILE A 174 37.94 6.48 -16.90
C ILE A 174 39.26 5.73 -16.62
N ARG A 175 39.44 5.22 -15.40
CA ARG A 175 40.64 4.41 -15.04
C ARG A 175 40.71 3.13 -15.83
N LEU A 176 39.61 2.43 -16.05
CA LEU A 176 39.55 1.25 -16.92
C LEU A 176 39.97 1.59 -18.36
N PHE A 177 39.38 2.65 -18.92
CA PHE A 177 39.69 3.07 -20.30
C PHE A 177 41.14 3.46 -20.49
N LYS A 178 41.75 4.15 -19.52
CA LYS A 178 43.18 4.53 -19.54
C LYS A 178 44.12 3.37 -19.18
N LYS A 179 43.60 2.18 -18.91
CA LYS A 179 44.38 1.00 -18.46
C LYS A 179 45.18 1.26 -17.17
N HIS A 180 44.76 2.17 -16.32
CA HIS A 180 45.35 2.51 -15.03
C HIS A 180 44.79 1.68 -13.88
N VAL A 181 44.43 0.42 -14.13
CA VAL A 181 43.75 -0.47 -13.18
C VAL A 181 44.56 -1.75 -13.05
N LYS A 182 44.80 -2.20 -11.82
CA LYS A 182 45.40 -3.50 -11.56
C LYS A 182 44.41 -4.62 -11.91
N TYR A 183 44.90 -5.75 -12.36
CA TYR A 183 44.06 -6.91 -12.70
C TYR A 183 43.15 -7.33 -11.54
N SER A 184 43.64 -7.22 -10.29
CA SER A 184 42.87 -7.52 -9.07
C SER A 184 41.68 -6.58 -8.82
N GLU A 185 41.68 -5.36 -9.40
CA GLU A 185 40.60 -4.36 -9.21
C GLU A 185 39.52 -4.50 -10.28
N ILE A 186 39.83 -5.15 -11.42
CA ILE A 186 38.86 -5.24 -12.55
C ILE A 186 37.56 -5.92 -12.13
N PHE A 187 37.65 -6.99 -11.34
CA PHE A 187 36.46 -7.71 -10.85
C PHE A 187 35.60 -6.84 -9.96
N HIS A 188 36.20 -6.12 -9.02
CA HIS A 188 35.50 -5.19 -8.13
C HIS A 188 34.80 -4.08 -8.92
N ILE A 189 35.51 -3.44 -9.85
CA ILE A 189 34.94 -2.37 -10.70
C ILE A 189 33.77 -2.91 -11.53
N GLY A 190 33.89 -4.12 -12.08
CA GLY A 190 32.84 -4.78 -12.84
C GLY A 190 31.55 -4.98 -12.00
N ILE A 191 31.70 -5.44 -10.76
CA ILE A 191 30.57 -5.59 -9.83
C ILE A 191 29.91 -4.23 -9.58
N VAL A 192 30.66 -3.21 -9.20
CA VAL A 192 30.11 -1.88 -8.89
C VAL A 192 29.34 -1.30 -10.08
N ILE A 193 29.90 -1.38 -11.29
CA ILE A 193 29.24 -0.89 -12.51
C ILE A 193 27.92 -1.63 -12.77
N ILE A 194 27.92 -2.97 -12.64
CA ILE A 194 26.70 -3.77 -12.87
C ILE A 194 25.61 -3.36 -11.87
N PHE A 195 25.96 -3.21 -10.59
CA PHE A 195 25.00 -2.81 -9.56
C PHE A 195 24.51 -1.38 -9.75
N TYR A 196 25.38 -0.44 -10.11
CA TYR A 196 24.98 0.92 -10.44
C TYR A 196 23.94 0.95 -11.57
N ILE A 197 24.18 0.20 -12.66
CA ILE A 197 23.21 0.10 -13.77
C ILE A 197 21.89 -0.51 -13.29
N ALA A 198 21.93 -1.53 -12.44
CA ALA A 198 20.73 -2.17 -11.90
C ALA A 198 19.92 -1.22 -11.00
N ILE A 199 20.58 -0.48 -10.09
CA ILE A 199 19.92 0.52 -9.23
C ILE A 199 19.36 1.66 -10.07
N PHE A 200 20.09 2.17 -11.05
CA PHE A 200 19.62 3.22 -11.95
C PHE A 200 18.37 2.79 -12.73
N ALA A 201 18.34 1.58 -13.28
CA ALA A 201 17.17 1.03 -13.93
C ALA A 201 15.98 0.87 -12.95
N PHE A 202 16.24 0.39 -11.74
CA PHE A 202 15.23 0.29 -10.69
C PHE A 202 14.70 1.65 -10.27
N SER A 203 15.55 2.68 -10.15
CA SER A 203 15.18 4.06 -9.85
C SER A 203 14.16 4.62 -10.84
N ILE A 204 14.36 4.36 -12.14
CA ILE A 204 13.39 4.76 -13.18
C ILE A 204 12.05 4.05 -12.96
N VAL A 205 12.06 2.72 -12.80
CA VAL A 205 10.83 1.93 -12.65
C VAL A 205 10.05 2.35 -11.41
N ILE A 206 10.71 2.49 -10.25
CA ILE A 206 10.04 2.85 -9.01
C ILE A 206 9.51 4.30 -9.04
N THR A 207 10.19 5.21 -9.74
CA THR A 207 9.73 6.59 -9.94
C THR A 207 8.47 6.63 -10.79
N LEU A 208 8.38 5.85 -11.87
CA LEU A 208 7.18 5.73 -12.68
C LEU A 208 6.03 5.11 -11.89
N PHE A 209 6.33 4.12 -11.05
CA PHE A 209 5.35 3.49 -10.18
C PHE A 209 4.84 4.46 -9.11
N LEU A 210 5.72 5.24 -8.47
CA LEU A 210 5.31 6.32 -7.56
C LEU A 210 4.42 7.34 -8.25
N LYS A 211 4.79 7.79 -9.47
CA LYS A 211 3.98 8.72 -10.26
C LYS A 211 2.56 8.17 -10.51
N PHE A 212 2.44 6.89 -10.86
CA PHE A 212 1.15 6.24 -11.04
C PHE A 212 0.31 6.31 -9.75
N HIS A 213 0.87 5.92 -8.61
CA HIS A 213 0.14 5.93 -7.33
C HIS A 213 -0.17 7.34 -6.83
N LEU A 214 0.70 8.34 -7.09
CA LEU A 214 0.41 9.75 -6.78
C LEU A 214 -0.81 10.24 -7.58
N ASN A 215 -0.90 9.90 -8.87
CA ASN A 215 -2.07 10.25 -9.67
C ASN A 215 -3.34 9.62 -9.08
N LEU A 216 -3.30 8.35 -8.68
CA LEU A 216 -4.44 7.70 -8.00
C LEU A 216 -4.85 8.41 -6.71
N VAL A 217 -3.89 8.89 -5.91
CA VAL A 217 -4.19 9.67 -4.70
C VAL A 217 -4.85 11.01 -5.07
N PHE A 218 -4.30 11.75 -6.06
CA PHE A 218 -4.85 13.04 -6.48
C PHE A 218 -6.23 12.95 -7.14
N GLU A 219 -6.55 11.80 -7.74
CA GLU A 219 -7.87 11.52 -8.31
C GLU A 219 -8.82 10.86 -7.30
N ASN A 220 -8.35 10.56 -6.09
CA ASN A 220 -9.06 9.75 -5.09
C ASN A 220 -9.57 8.43 -5.66
N SER A 221 -8.71 7.74 -6.39
CA SER A 221 -9.00 6.43 -6.98
C SER A 221 -8.10 5.36 -6.38
N THR A 222 -8.53 4.12 -6.41
CA THR A 222 -7.71 2.94 -6.11
C THR A 222 -7.21 2.28 -7.39
N THR A 223 -6.22 1.41 -7.30
CA THR A 223 -5.75 0.61 -8.44
C THR A 223 -6.90 -0.20 -9.05
N ILE A 224 -7.76 -0.79 -8.22
CA ILE A 224 -8.93 -1.56 -8.69
C ILE A 224 -9.89 -0.66 -9.46
N GLU A 225 -10.21 0.52 -8.91
CA GLU A 225 -11.12 1.48 -9.56
C GLU A 225 -10.54 2.05 -10.86
N SER A 226 -9.23 2.24 -10.94
CA SER A 226 -8.57 2.72 -12.17
C SER A 226 -8.59 1.71 -13.31
N LEU A 227 -8.67 0.41 -12.99
CA LEU A 227 -8.77 -0.67 -13.96
C LEU A 227 -10.22 -0.96 -14.38
N ASP A 228 -11.18 -0.52 -13.57
CA ASP A 228 -12.62 -0.69 -13.85
C ASP A 228 -13.12 0.41 -14.80
N GLN A 229 -13.00 0.15 -16.10
CA GLN A 229 -13.42 1.09 -17.13
C GLN A 229 -14.95 1.24 -17.22
N GLU A 230 -15.70 0.21 -16.83
CA GLU A 230 -17.15 0.18 -16.88
C GLU A 230 -17.79 1.14 -15.88
N HIS A 231 -17.23 1.24 -14.68
CA HIS A 231 -17.73 2.11 -13.59
C HIS A 231 -16.89 3.37 -13.37
N LYS A 232 -16.07 3.75 -14.33
CA LYS A 232 -15.15 4.90 -14.20
C LYS A 232 -15.89 6.20 -13.84
N SER A 233 -17.00 6.48 -14.52
CA SER A 233 -17.81 7.70 -14.27
C SER A 233 -18.45 7.70 -12.87
N GLU A 234 -18.83 6.54 -12.36
CA GLU A 234 -19.36 6.41 -11.01
C GLU A 234 -18.29 6.63 -9.94
N ASN A 235 -17.05 6.22 -10.21
CA ASN A 235 -15.92 6.39 -9.31
C ASN A 235 -15.41 7.83 -9.26
N GLU A 236 -15.60 8.62 -10.32
CA GLU A 236 -15.25 10.05 -10.34
C GLU A 236 -15.98 10.89 -9.29
N LYS A 237 -17.13 10.41 -8.75
CA LYS A 237 -17.84 11.08 -7.65
C LYS A 237 -16.99 11.27 -6.39
N PHE A 238 -15.97 10.42 -6.16
CA PHE A 238 -15.09 10.49 -5.00
C PHE A 238 -13.99 11.54 -5.15
N ASN A 239 -13.75 12.07 -6.35
CA ASN A 239 -12.78 13.12 -6.57
C ASN A 239 -13.34 14.48 -6.13
N ILE A 240 -12.99 14.92 -4.94
CA ILE A 240 -13.46 16.17 -4.32
C ILE A 240 -12.42 17.30 -4.38
N GLY A 241 -11.32 17.09 -5.08
CA GLY A 241 -10.24 18.06 -5.25
C GLY A 241 -8.92 17.55 -4.72
N LYS A 242 -7.80 17.96 -5.35
CA LYS A 242 -6.47 17.37 -5.12
C LYS A 242 -6.03 17.42 -3.65
N MET A 243 -6.27 18.55 -2.96
CA MET A 243 -5.85 18.70 -1.55
C MET A 243 -6.69 17.83 -0.64
N GLN A 244 -8.02 17.84 -0.80
CA GLN A 244 -8.94 17.03 -0.02
C GLN A 244 -8.70 15.53 -0.27
N ASN A 245 -8.41 15.15 -1.51
CA ASN A 245 -8.06 13.77 -1.88
C ASN A 245 -6.75 13.33 -1.21
N TRP A 246 -5.76 14.24 -1.14
CA TRP A 246 -4.50 14.01 -0.44
C TRP A 246 -4.74 13.83 1.07
N GLU A 247 -5.47 14.75 1.69
CA GLU A 247 -5.80 14.69 3.12
C GLU A 247 -6.58 13.43 3.48
N GLN A 248 -7.41 12.93 2.57
CA GLN A 248 -8.14 11.69 2.78
C GLN A 248 -7.21 10.47 2.97
N VAL A 249 -6.05 10.47 2.33
CA VAL A 249 -5.05 9.40 2.48
C VAL A 249 -4.05 9.72 3.58
N PHE A 250 -3.55 10.96 3.64
CA PHE A 250 -2.43 11.35 4.51
C PHE A 250 -2.88 11.94 5.85
N GLY A 251 -4.17 12.28 5.98
CA GLY A 251 -4.70 13.02 7.13
C GLY A 251 -4.53 14.53 6.98
N SER A 252 -5.25 15.30 7.80
CA SER A 252 -5.31 16.77 7.75
C SER A 252 -4.08 17.47 8.35
N GLU A 253 -3.25 16.76 9.12
CA GLU A 253 -2.09 17.37 9.79
C GLU A 253 -0.78 17.14 9.01
N PRO A 254 -0.15 18.20 8.41
CA PRO A 254 1.00 18.08 7.51
C PRO A 254 2.24 17.42 8.12
N ILE A 255 2.46 17.56 9.44
CA ILE A 255 3.61 16.97 10.11
C ILE A 255 3.65 15.43 9.94
N TYR A 256 2.47 14.79 9.89
CA TYR A 256 2.38 13.35 9.72
C TYR A 256 2.48 12.90 8.25
N TRP A 257 2.59 13.81 7.28
CA TRP A 257 2.83 13.44 5.89
C TRP A 257 4.26 12.95 5.67
N PHE A 258 5.19 13.46 6.49
CA PHE A 258 6.61 13.15 6.37
C PHE A 258 7.07 11.97 7.24
N PHE A 259 6.33 11.64 8.29
CA PHE A 259 6.74 10.60 9.22
C PHE A 259 5.73 9.46 9.29
N PRO A 260 6.19 8.18 9.24
CA PRO A 260 5.31 7.00 9.27
C PRO A 260 4.83 6.67 10.69
N PHE A 261 4.24 7.66 11.40
CA PHE A 261 3.67 7.44 12.72
C PHE A 261 2.23 6.93 12.62
N PRO A 262 1.91 5.73 13.17
CA PRO A 262 0.56 5.18 13.21
C PRO A 262 -0.26 5.81 14.36
N THR A 263 -0.37 7.13 14.39
CA THR A 263 -1.07 7.88 15.45
C THR A 263 -2.52 8.16 15.08
N LYS A 264 -3.36 8.46 16.08
CA LYS A 264 -4.76 8.86 15.85
C LYS A 264 -4.88 10.11 14.97
N ARG A 265 -3.97 11.08 15.10
CA ARG A 265 -3.93 12.33 14.31
C ARG A 265 -3.40 12.14 12.89
N GLY A 266 -2.55 11.14 12.68
CA GLY A 266 -1.99 10.80 11.37
C GLY A 266 -2.80 9.77 10.59
N LYS A 267 -4.03 9.47 11.00
CA LYS A 267 -4.93 8.54 10.29
C LYS A 267 -5.47 9.18 9.01
N PRO A 268 -5.87 8.37 8.01
CA PRO A 268 -6.65 8.85 6.87
C PRO A 268 -7.95 9.49 7.36
N GLU A 269 -8.46 10.45 6.60
CA GLU A 269 -9.72 11.11 6.93
C GLU A 269 -10.91 10.17 6.68
N GLY A 270 -11.86 10.13 7.63
CA GLY A 270 -13.04 9.28 7.53
C GLY A 270 -12.91 7.93 8.24
N ASP A 271 -13.82 7.03 7.94
CA ASP A 271 -13.95 5.69 8.55
C ASP A 271 -13.71 4.54 7.55
N GLY A 272 -13.56 4.85 6.25
CA GLY A 272 -13.44 3.86 5.20
C GLY A 272 -14.75 3.15 4.81
N LEU A 273 -15.87 3.51 5.45
CA LEU A 273 -17.20 2.96 5.22
C LEU A 273 -18.08 3.95 4.46
N THR A 274 -17.91 5.23 4.75
CA THR A 274 -18.64 6.36 4.17
C THR A 274 -17.67 7.30 3.48
N TRP A 275 -18.10 7.92 2.36
CA TRP A 275 -17.22 8.72 1.50
C TRP A 275 -17.88 10.07 1.20
N LYS A 276 -17.05 11.13 1.26
CA LYS A 276 -17.42 12.43 0.72
C LYS A 276 -17.48 12.30 -0.80
N THR A 277 -18.53 12.82 -1.42
CA THR A 277 -18.73 12.77 -2.88
C THR A 277 -18.88 14.16 -3.47
N ARG A 278 -18.51 14.29 -4.74
CA ARG A 278 -18.68 15.51 -5.51
C ARG A 278 -20.13 15.64 -5.99
N GLU A 279 -20.85 16.70 -5.55
CA GLU A 279 -22.13 17.05 -6.14
C GLU A 279 -21.99 18.19 -7.12
N LYS A 280 -22.58 18.04 -8.29
CA LYS A 280 -22.76 19.15 -9.25
C LYS A 280 -23.98 19.94 -8.82
N ILE A 281 -23.80 21.17 -8.35
CA ILE A 281 -24.89 22.09 -8.08
C ILE A 281 -24.93 23.10 -9.21
N GLY A 282 -25.73 22.83 -10.25
CA GLY A 282 -25.94 23.78 -11.35
C GLY A 282 -24.67 24.42 -11.89
N ASP A 283 -24.74 25.59 -12.53
CA ASP A 283 -23.57 26.32 -13.02
C ASP A 283 -22.74 27.05 -11.94
N SER A 284 -23.01 26.87 -10.66
CA SER A 284 -22.47 27.70 -9.57
C SER A 284 -21.46 27.03 -8.63
N GLY A 285 -20.95 25.84 -8.94
CA GLY A 285 -19.85 25.27 -8.17
C GLY A 285 -20.04 23.83 -7.69
N ILE A 286 -18.94 23.27 -7.17
CA ILE A 286 -18.89 21.94 -6.59
C ILE A 286 -19.12 22.05 -5.08
N LYS A 287 -20.22 21.48 -4.56
CA LYS A 287 -20.38 21.24 -3.13
C LYS A 287 -19.93 19.85 -2.76
N VAL A 288 -19.19 19.74 -1.67
CA VAL A 288 -18.87 18.46 -1.03
C VAL A 288 -20.02 18.15 -0.07
N ASN A 289 -20.80 17.11 -0.37
CA ASN A 289 -21.78 16.61 0.58
C ASN A 289 -21.18 15.48 1.40
N GLU A 290 -21.35 15.60 2.72
CA GLU A 290 -21.25 14.43 3.59
C GLU A 290 -22.51 13.60 3.30
N SER A 291 -22.35 12.41 2.70
CA SER A 291 -23.46 11.53 2.40
C SER A 291 -24.32 11.36 3.65
N ASN A 292 -25.61 11.67 3.51
CA ASN A 292 -26.62 11.64 4.55
C ASN A 292 -26.64 10.32 5.32
N ASN A 293 -25.89 10.22 6.39
CA ASN A 293 -26.03 9.14 7.37
C ASN A 293 -26.05 9.71 8.80
N LYS A 294 -26.84 10.77 9.01
CA LYS A 294 -27.10 11.35 10.36
C LYS A 294 -27.92 10.44 11.28
N ASN A 295 -28.29 9.22 10.85
CA ASN A 295 -29.10 8.30 11.65
C ASN A 295 -28.42 7.00 12.05
N PHE A 296 -27.11 6.87 11.89
CA PHE A 296 -26.41 5.80 12.61
C PHE A 296 -25.90 6.38 13.92
N GLY A 297 -26.55 5.95 15.00
CA GLY A 297 -26.20 6.35 16.36
C GLY A 297 -24.68 6.28 16.53
N SER A 298 -24.14 7.35 17.09
CA SER A 298 -22.78 7.44 17.59
C SER A 298 -22.56 6.44 18.73
N ASN A 299 -22.65 5.16 18.42
CA ASN A 299 -22.08 4.15 19.27
C ASN A 299 -20.58 4.25 19.06
N ASN A 300 -19.90 4.84 20.03
CA ASN A 300 -18.47 4.81 20.22
C ASN A 300 -17.98 3.37 20.03
N TYR A 301 -17.69 2.99 18.77
CA TYR A 301 -16.79 1.88 18.54
C TYR A 301 -15.41 2.42 18.91
N ASP A 302 -15.08 2.32 20.18
CA ASP A 302 -13.73 2.43 20.66
C ASP A 302 -12.89 1.42 19.89
N THR A 303 -12.32 1.88 18.77
CA THR A 303 -11.19 1.22 18.15
C THR A 303 -10.01 1.47 19.08
N ASN A 304 -10.04 0.86 20.28
CA ASN A 304 -8.87 0.72 21.10
C ASN A 304 -7.87 -0.12 20.29
N PHE A 305 -7.02 0.58 19.57
CA PHE A 305 -5.74 0.04 19.11
C PHE A 305 -4.94 -0.22 20.39
N ASN A 306 -5.16 -1.38 20.98
CA ASN A 306 -4.36 -1.86 22.10
C ASN A 306 -2.98 -2.22 21.53
N THR A 307 -2.03 -1.30 21.63
CA THR A 307 -0.64 -1.48 21.25
C THR A 307 0.08 -2.53 22.11
N ASN A 308 -0.62 -3.15 23.08
CA ASN A 308 -0.09 -4.11 24.03
C ASN A 308 -0.65 -5.54 23.88
N ALA A 309 -1.32 -5.87 22.78
CA ALA A 309 -1.71 -7.25 22.56
C ALA A 309 -0.50 -8.08 22.10
N PRO A 310 -0.06 -9.11 22.83
CA PRO A 310 1.00 -9.99 22.38
C PRO A 310 0.53 -10.77 21.15
N PHE A 311 1.47 -10.97 20.25
CA PHE A 311 1.34 -11.66 18.97
C PHE A 311 1.21 -13.18 19.21
N SER A 312 0.13 -13.63 19.83
CA SER A 312 -0.18 -15.07 19.95
C SER A 312 -1.68 -15.26 20.03
N GLN A 313 -2.17 -16.14 19.19
CA GLN A 313 -3.50 -16.74 19.08
C GLN A 313 -4.38 -16.21 17.94
N ALA A 314 -4.15 -16.76 16.77
CA ALA A 314 -5.17 -17.09 15.78
C ALA A 314 -4.74 -18.38 15.07
N THR A 315 -4.65 -19.47 15.86
CA THR A 315 -4.78 -20.84 15.36
C THR A 315 -6.13 -21.33 15.87
N ASN A 316 -7.12 -21.35 15.00
CA ASN A 316 -8.14 -22.36 14.74
C ASN A 316 -9.05 -21.88 13.62
#